data_a1e4672bf886b5e1d176eeebfbccfb7b
#
_entry.id   a1e4672bf886b5e1d176eeebfbccfb7b
#
_cell.length_a   1.000
_cell.length_b   1.000
_cell.length_c   1.000
_cell.angle_alpha   90.00
_cell.angle_beta   90.00
_cell.angle_gamma   90.00
#
_symmetry.space_group_name_H-M   'P 1'
#
loop_
_entity.id
_entity.type
_entity.pdbx_description
1 polymer ?
#
loop_
_entity_poly.entity_id
_entity_poly.type
_entity_poly.pdbx_seq_one_letter_code
_entity_poly.pdbx_strand_id
1 'polypeptide(L)'
;MNRVVLSIVLVFALLTPAHAQNRSAVKTSTDVLMFLPGAVGAGVSLFKGDTKGFWQLAGSGATAVAASYLLKYTVHKKRPDGSDNKSFPSNHTAVAFAGAAYLQRRYGWEWGAPAYAVGAYVAWGRIYAKRHDFWDILAGAAIGVGSAYIYTRPFAREHNLVVGPAFTPDGTPAFYFSMNF
;
A
#
# COMPACT_ATOMS: atom_id res chain seq x y z
N MET A 1 -1.81 -1.25 -22.07
CA MET A 1 -1.11 -1.46 -20.78
C MET A 1 -0.17 -0.28 -20.58
N ASN A 2 -0.36 0.49 -19.52
CA ASN A 2 0.31 1.78 -19.33
C ASN A 2 1.83 1.55 -19.12
N ARG A 3 2.70 2.33 -19.77
CA ARG A 3 4.17 2.18 -19.70
C ARG A 3 4.70 2.18 -18.26
N VAL A 4 4.03 2.91 -17.37
CA VAL A 4 4.35 2.97 -15.94
C VAL A 4 4.12 1.62 -15.24
N VAL A 5 3.00 0.94 -15.55
CA VAL A 5 2.70 -0.40 -14.99
C VAL A 5 3.73 -1.42 -15.48
N LEU A 6 4.10 -1.36 -16.77
CA LEU A 6 5.12 -2.25 -17.33
C LEU A 6 6.49 -2.02 -16.68
N SER A 7 6.89 -0.75 -16.45
CA SER A 7 8.15 -0.43 -15.80
C SER A 7 8.20 -0.91 -14.36
N ILE A 8 7.10 -0.79 -13.61
CA ILE A 8 7.01 -1.28 -12.23
C ILE A 8 7.09 -2.81 -12.20
N VAL A 9 6.40 -3.51 -13.11
CA VAL A 9 6.47 -4.97 -13.23
C VAL A 9 7.88 -5.43 -13.62
N LEU A 10 8.58 -4.71 -14.51
CA LEU A 10 9.95 -5.03 -14.91
C LEU A 10 10.94 -4.83 -13.74
N VAL A 11 10.80 -3.76 -12.97
CA VAL A 11 11.60 -3.54 -11.76
C VAL A 11 11.37 -4.66 -10.74
N PHE A 12 10.13 -5.14 -10.60
CA PHE A 12 9.82 -6.30 -9.73
C PHE A 12 10.46 -7.60 -10.24
N ALA A 13 10.43 -7.86 -11.55
CA ALA A 13 11.05 -9.05 -12.14
C ALA A 13 12.58 -9.07 -11.96
N LEU A 14 13.22 -7.88 -11.94
CA LEU A 14 14.66 -7.74 -11.71
C LEU A 14 15.07 -7.87 -10.23
N LEU A 15 14.12 -7.74 -9.30
CA LEU A 15 14.35 -7.86 -7.86
C LEU A 15 14.23 -9.30 -7.34
N THR A 16 13.88 -10.27 -8.19
CA THR A 16 13.84 -11.69 -7.80
C THR A 16 15.23 -12.31 -7.95
N PRO A 17 16.00 -12.51 -6.86
CA PRO A 17 17.26 -13.24 -6.94
C PRO A 17 16.95 -14.72 -7.22
N ALA A 18 17.42 -15.21 -8.37
CA ALA A 18 17.22 -16.59 -8.82
C ALA A 18 18.05 -17.64 -8.07
N HIS A 19 18.73 -17.30 -6.98
CA HIS A 19 19.63 -18.22 -6.25
C HIS A 19 19.42 -18.14 -4.74
N ALA A 20 19.33 -19.33 -4.14
CA ALA A 20 19.36 -19.66 -2.71
C ALA A 20 18.76 -18.58 -1.81
N GLN A 21 17.45 -18.64 -1.61
CA GLN A 21 16.71 -17.71 -0.76
C GLN A 21 17.31 -17.68 0.65
N ASN A 22 18.26 -16.79 0.87
CA ASN A 22 18.78 -16.50 2.18
C ASN A 22 17.69 -15.76 2.98
N ARG A 23 17.20 -16.38 4.06
CA ARG A 23 16.17 -15.78 4.93
C ARG A 23 16.55 -14.39 5.44
N SER A 24 17.83 -14.13 5.63
CA SER A 24 18.34 -12.83 6.02
C SER A 24 18.13 -11.80 4.91
N ALA A 25 18.43 -12.13 3.66
CA ALA A 25 18.22 -11.23 2.51
C ALA A 25 16.73 -10.91 2.31
N VAL A 26 15.86 -11.94 2.40
CA VAL A 26 14.41 -11.73 2.31
C VAL A 26 13.89 -10.87 3.47
N LYS A 27 14.38 -11.12 4.69
CA LYS A 27 14.02 -10.27 5.84
C LYS A 27 14.41 -8.82 5.57
N THR A 28 15.65 -8.56 5.17
CA THR A 28 16.13 -7.20 4.90
C THR A 28 15.35 -6.53 3.77
N SER A 29 15.07 -7.24 2.67
CA SER A 29 14.26 -6.68 1.59
C SER A 29 12.87 -6.28 2.06
N THR A 30 12.21 -7.07 2.91
CA THR A 30 10.89 -6.74 3.45
C THR A 30 10.94 -5.63 4.50
N ASP A 31 12.06 -5.46 5.22
CA ASP A 31 12.25 -4.34 6.15
C ASP A 31 12.30 -2.98 5.40
N VAL A 32 12.77 -2.98 4.15
CA VAL A 32 12.80 -1.79 3.27
C VAL A 32 11.51 -1.63 2.47
N LEU A 33 11.07 -2.71 1.80
CA LEU A 33 9.93 -2.65 0.88
C LEU A 33 8.58 -2.38 1.56
N MET A 34 8.49 -2.55 2.88
CA MET A 34 7.27 -2.18 3.61
C MET A 34 6.91 -0.69 3.45
N PHE A 35 7.90 0.17 3.24
CA PHE A 35 7.69 1.61 3.08
C PHE A 35 7.39 2.01 1.63
N LEU A 36 7.65 1.15 0.64
CA LEU A 36 7.55 1.50 -0.78
C LEU A 36 6.13 1.95 -1.19
N PRO A 37 5.04 1.25 -0.84
CA PRO A 37 3.69 1.72 -1.18
C PRO A 37 3.38 3.10 -0.59
N GLY A 38 3.79 3.35 0.65
CA GLY A 38 3.63 4.67 1.30
C GLY A 38 4.46 5.76 0.63
N ALA A 39 5.72 5.48 0.29
CA ALA A 39 6.60 6.41 -0.40
C ALA A 39 6.06 6.78 -1.79
N VAL A 40 5.59 5.79 -2.55
CA VAL A 40 4.93 6.03 -3.84
C VAL A 40 3.67 6.87 -3.65
N GLY A 41 2.84 6.55 -2.63
CA GLY A 41 1.64 7.31 -2.31
C GLY A 41 1.95 8.77 -1.99
N ALA A 42 2.98 9.03 -1.17
CA ALA A 42 3.43 10.38 -0.86
C ALA A 42 3.94 11.12 -2.11
N GLY A 43 4.77 10.45 -2.93
CA GLY A 43 5.29 11.02 -4.16
C GLY A 43 4.18 11.40 -5.15
N VAL A 44 3.19 10.52 -5.35
CA VAL A 44 2.05 10.80 -6.23
C VAL A 44 1.20 11.97 -5.69
N SER A 45 0.98 12.02 -4.37
CA SER A 45 0.24 13.12 -3.74
C SER A 45 0.94 14.45 -3.95
N LEU A 46 2.25 14.51 -3.71
CA LEU A 46 3.05 15.72 -3.89
C LEU A 46 3.09 16.16 -5.36
N PHE A 47 3.29 15.22 -6.28
CA PHE A 47 3.31 15.51 -7.72
C PHE A 47 1.98 16.05 -8.25
N LYS A 48 0.86 15.58 -7.69
CA LYS A 48 -0.49 16.05 -8.03
C LYS A 48 -0.93 17.30 -7.26
N GLY A 49 -0.12 17.85 -6.36
CA GLY A 49 -0.53 18.93 -5.46
C GLY A 49 -1.62 18.53 -4.47
N ASP A 50 -1.80 17.21 -4.24
CA ASP A 50 -2.84 16.65 -3.41
C ASP A 50 -2.44 16.66 -1.92
N THR A 51 -2.43 17.84 -1.32
CA THR A 51 -2.08 18.04 0.09
C THR A 51 -3.02 17.27 1.03
N LYS A 52 -4.31 17.21 0.71
CA LYS A 52 -5.28 16.41 1.49
C LYS A 52 -4.93 14.92 1.45
N GLY A 53 -4.65 14.38 0.27
CA GLY A 53 -4.24 12.99 0.12
C GLY A 53 -2.97 12.67 0.90
N PHE A 54 -1.99 13.56 0.89
CA PHE A 54 -0.78 13.41 1.68
C PHE A 54 -1.08 13.25 3.18
N TRP A 55 -1.94 14.10 3.76
CA TRP A 55 -2.32 14.00 5.17
C TRP A 55 -3.20 12.79 5.46
N GLN A 56 -4.04 12.36 4.52
CA GLN A 56 -4.81 11.12 4.63
C GLN A 56 -3.88 9.89 4.67
N LEU A 57 -2.83 9.87 3.84
CA LEU A 57 -1.79 8.83 3.89
C LEU A 57 -1.05 8.83 5.24
N ALA A 58 -0.63 10.00 5.70
CA ALA A 58 0.04 10.14 6.98
C ALA A 58 -0.82 9.64 8.15
N GLY A 59 -2.10 10.02 8.20
CA GLY A 59 -3.06 9.53 9.19
C GLY A 59 -3.27 8.03 9.13
N SER A 60 -3.39 7.47 7.91
CA SER A 60 -3.53 6.03 7.68
C SER A 60 -2.33 5.26 8.21
N GLY A 61 -1.12 5.72 7.86
CA GLY A 61 0.13 5.09 8.31
C GLY A 61 0.31 5.17 9.82
N ALA A 62 0.09 6.35 10.40
CA ALA A 62 0.19 6.55 11.84
C ALA A 62 -0.78 5.65 12.62
N THR A 63 -2.03 5.55 12.17
CA THR A 63 -3.05 4.69 12.79
C THR A 63 -2.69 3.22 12.66
N ALA A 64 -2.22 2.77 11.49
CA ALA A 64 -1.80 1.39 11.28
C ALA A 64 -0.64 1.02 12.23
N VAL A 65 0.35 1.91 12.37
CA VAL A 65 1.48 1.72 13.29
C VAL A 65 1.00 1.70 14.75
N ALA A 66 0.22 2.70 15.17
CA ALA A 66 -0.27 2.81 16.55
C ALA A 66 -1.12 1.59 16.95
N ALA A 67 -2.07 1.18 16.11
CA ALA A 67 -2.90 -0.01 16.34
C ALA A 67 -2.05 -1.28 16.42
N SER A 68 -1.06 -1.43 15.53
CA SER A 68 -0.15 -2.57 15.56
C SER A 68 0.68 -2.61 16.84
N TYR A 69 1.20 -1.49 17.30
CA TYR A 69 1.96 -1.45 18.54
C TYR A 69 1.09 -1.69 19.77
N LEU A 70 -0.12 -1.11 19.83
CA LEU A 70 -1.07 -1.36 20.91
C LEU A 70 -1.31 -2.87 21.06
N LEU A 71 -1.63 -3.55 19.97
CA LEU A 71 -1.87 -4.99 20.00
C LEU A 71 -0.62 -5.80 20.33
N LYS A 72 0.59 -5.38 19.93
CA LYS A 72 1.84 -6.04 20.29
C LYS A 72 2.11 -6.05 21.81
N TYR A 73 1.69 -5.00 22.51
CA TYR A 73 1.88 -4.89 23.95
C TYR A 73 0.73 -5.51 24.76
N THR A 74 -0.43 -5.75 24.14
CA THR A 74 -1.57 -6.42 24.79
C THR A 74 -1.60 -7.93 24.48
N VAL A 75 -1.23 -8.35 23.26
CA VAL A 75 -1.23 -9.74 22.81
C VAL A 75 0.19 -10.28 22.81
N HIS A 76 0.59 -10.97 23.87
CA HIS A 76 1.94 -11.53 24.05
C HIS A 76 2.11 -12.84 23.25
N LYS A 77 2.12 -12.77 21.92
CA LYS A 77 2.28 -13.95 21.06
C LYS A 77 3.74 -14.17 20.71
N LYS A 78 4.26 -15.38 21.01
CA LYS A 78 5.62 -15.77 20.66
C LYS A 78 5.83 -15.85 19.14
N ARG A 79 6.96 -15.36 18.66
CA ARG A 79 7.33 -15.49 17.23
C ARG A 79 7.63 -16.93 16.85
N PRO A 80 7.39 -17.32 15.57
CA PRO A 80 7.75 -18.65 15.07
C PRO A 80 9.24 -18.98 15.16
N ASP A 81 10.13 -17.97 15.13
CA ASP A 81 11.59 -18.15 15.32
C ASP A 81 12.00 -18.12 16.80
N GLY A 82 11.08 -17.90 17.71
CA GLY A 82 11.32 -17.86 19.15
C GLY A 82 12.03 -16.62 19.68
N SER A 83 12.29 -15.60 18.83
CA SER A 83 13.12 -14.44 19.17
C SER A 83 12.51 -13.50 20.23
N ASP A 84 11.19 -13.35 20.23
CA ASP A 84 10.46 -12.51 21.18
C ASP A 84 8.95 -12.89 21.28
N ASN A 85 8.21 -12.21 22.15
CA ASN A 85 6.76 -12.40 22.35
C ASN A 85 5.92 -11.28 21.68
N LYS A 86 6.42 -10.65 20.61
CA LYS A 86 5.77 -9.54 19.92
C LYS A 86 5.43 -9.91 18.46
N SER A 87 4.93 -11.14 18.25
CA SER A 87 4.60 -11.60 16.90
C SER A 87 3.35 -10.89 16.36
N PHE A 88 2.29 -10.81 17.13
CA PHE A 88 0.98 -10.32 16.67
C PHE A 88 0.78 -8.82 16.94
N PRO A 89 0.23 -8.08 15.96
CA PRO A 89 0.16 -8.37 14.52
C PRO A 89 1.47 -8.02 13.81
N SER A 90 1.57 -8.32 12.49
CA SER A 90 2.71 -7.93 11.67
C SER A 90 2.66 -6.44 11.32
N ASN A 91 3.51 -5.64 11.94
CA ASN A 91 3.62 -4.21 11.65
C ASN A 91 4.11 -3.93 10.20
N HIS A 92 5.04 -4.76 9.68
CA HIS A 92 5.51 -4.63 8.29
C HIS A 92 4.36 -4.77 7.29
N THR A 93 3.52 -5.78 7.50
CA THR A 93 2.33 -5.98 6.68
C THR A 93 1.33 -4.84 6.84
N ALA A 94 1.09 -4.36 8.06
CA ALA A 94 0.17 -3.26 8.31
C ALA A 94 0.59 -1.98 7.57
N VAL A 95 1.87 -1.60 7.63
CA VAL A 95 2.40 -0.41 6.95
C VAL A 95 2.32 -0.57 5.42
N ALA A 96 2.76 -1.71 4.88
CA ALA A 96 2.72 -1.96 3.44
C ALA A 96 1.29 -1.92 2.90
N PHE A 97 0.35 -2.56 3.59
CA PHE A 97 -1.06 -2.59 3.18
C PHE A 97 -1.78 -1.25 3.40
N ALA A 98 -1.38 -0.45 4.39
CA ALA A 98 -1.90 0.91 4.54
C ALA A 98 -1.56 1.79 3.33
N GLY A 99 -0.29 1.75 2.88
CA GLY A 99 0.14 2.47 1.69
C GLY A 99 -0.53 1.95 0.40
N ALA A 100 -0.66 0.62 0.26
CA ALA A 100 -1.30 0.01 -0.90
C ALA A 100 -2.80 0.34 -0.97
N ALA A 101 -3.51 0.24 0.15
CA ALA A 101 -4.92 0.59 0.24
C ALA A 101 -5.17 2.08 0.03
N TYR A 102 -4.27 2.94 0.53
CA TYR A 102 -4.30 4.36 0.23
C TYR A 102 -4.23 4.62 -1.28
N LEU A 103 -3.23 4.08 -1.96
CA LEU A 103 -3.06 4.24 -3.40
C LEU A 103 -4.29 3.77 -4.19
N GLN A 104 -4.81 2.59 -3.83
CA GLN A 104 -6.01 2.04 -4.46
C GLN A 104 -7.25 2.93 -4.22
N ARG A 105 -7.46 3.34 -2.97
CA ARG A 105 -8.65 4.12 -2.60
C ARG A 105 -8.60 5.55 -3.13
N ARG A 106 -7.40 6.19 -3.12
CA ARG A 106 -7.20 7.56 -3.54
C ARG A 106 -7.15 7.71 -5.04
N TYR A 107 -6.36 6.87 -5.70
CA TYR A 107 -5.99 7.02 -7.12
C TYR A 107 -6.44 5.87 -8.03
N GLY A 108 -7.07 4.84 -7.47
CA GLY A 108 -7.63 3.72 -8.23
C GLY A 108 -6.73 2.50 -8.32
N TRP A 109 -7.25 1.46 -8.98
CA TRP A 109 -6.60 0.15 -9.04
C TRP A 109 -5.32 0.13 -9.90
N GLU A 110 -5.14 1.08 -10.80
CA GLU A 110 -3.89 1.21 -11.57
C GLU A 110 -2.68 1.43 -10.66
N TRP A 111 -2.86 2.17 -9.56
CA TRP A 111 -1.85 2.40 -8.53
C TRP A 111 -1.90 1.36 -7.41
N GLY A 112 -3.10 0.91 -7.09
CA GLY A 112 -3.33 -0.03 -5.99
C GLY A 112 -2.82 -1.42 -6.29
N ALA A 113 -3.08 -1.98 -7.47
CA ALA A 113 -2.72 -3.37 -7.79
C ALA A 113 -1.21 -3.63 -7.65
N PRO A 114 -0.29 -2.84 -8.24
CA PRO A 114 1.14 -3.04 -8.03
C PRO A 114 1.56 -2.82 -6.58
N ALA A 115 0.93 -1.88 -5.86
CA ALA A 115 1.22 -1.65 -4.46
C ALA A 115 0.80 -2.82 -3.57
N TYR A 116 -0.35 -3.44 -3.84
CA TYR A 116 -0.77 -4.67 -3.15
C TYR A 116 0.14 -5.85 -3.45
N ALA A 117 0.69 -5.94 -4.66
CA ALA A 117 1.69 -6.96 -4.98
C ALA A 117 2.96 -6.81 -4.12
N VAL A 118 3.42 -5.58 -3.88
CA VAL A 118 4.50 -5.30 -2.91
C VAL A 118 4.08 -5.72 -1.50
N GLY A 119 2.89 -5.34 -1.06
CA GLY A 119 2.36 -5.73 0.26
C GLY A 119 2.30 -7.24 0.44
N ALA A 120 1.87 -7.97 -0.59
CA ALA A 120 1.84 -9.44 -0.59
C ALA A 120 3.24 -10.05 -0.51
N TYR A 121 4.22 -9.48 -1.24
CA TYR A 121 5.62 -9.90 -1.11
C TYR A 121 6.16 -9.67 0.31
N VAL A 122 5.90 -8.50 0.89
CA VAL A 122 6.28 -8.22 2.29
C VAL A 122 5.64 -9.24 3.22
N ALA A 123 4.35 -9.50 3.10
CA ALA A 123 3.62 -10.47 3.92
C ALA A 123 4.23 -11.87 3.82
N TRP A 124 4.43 -12.36 2.61
CA TRP A 124 5.09 -13.64 2.34
C TRP A 124 6.49 -13.71 2.96
N GLY A 125 7.30 -12.68 2.74
CA GLY A 125 8.67 -12.66 3.23
C GLY A 125 8.76 -12.68 4.75
N ARG A 126 7.78 -12.13 5.48
CA ARG A 126 7.73 -12.23 6.95
C ARG A 126 7.42 -13.65 7.43
N ILE A 127 6.59 -14.41 6.71
CA ILE A 127 6.33 -15.82 6.98
C ILE A 127 7.60 -16.63 6.65
N TYR A 128 8.18 -16.42 5.47
CA TYR A 128 9.37 -17.11 5.01
C TYR A 128 10.56 -16.92 5.98
N ALA A 129 10.74 -15.71 6.49
CA ALA A 129 11.77 -15.39 7.48
C ALA A 129 11.42 -15.88 8.90
N LYS A 130 10.31 -16.61 9.10
CA LYS A 130 9.81 -17.09 10.39
C LYS A 130 9.60 -16.00 11.45
N ARG A 131 9.39 -14.74 11.02
CA ARG A 131 9.12 -13.61 11.92
C ARG A 131 7.67 -13.54 12.35
N HIS A 132 6.76 -14.00 11.50
CA HIS A 132 5.31 -13.97 11.69
C HIS A 132 4.66 -15.23 11.13
N ASP A 133 3.50 -15.61 11.63
CA ASP A 133 2.63 -16.60 11.02
C ASP A 133 1.50 -15.97 10.18
N PHE A 134 0.67 -16.82 9.60
CA PHE A 134 -0.44 -16.38 8.74
C PHE A 134 -1.41 -15.42 9.45
N TRP A 135 -1.75 -15.68 10.71
CA TRP A 135 -2.70 -14.85 11.46
C TRP A 135 -2.14 -13.47 11.80
N ASP A 136 -0.83 -13.37 12.05
CA ASP A 136 -0.14 -12.10 12.26
C ASP A 136 -0.20 -11.23 11.01
N ILE A 137 -0.03 -11.87 9.83
CA ILE A 137 -0.08 -11.23 8.53
C ILE A 137 -1.50 -10.76 8.20
N LEU A 138 -2.49 -11.65 8.39
CA LEU A 138 -3.89 -11.33 8.11
C LEU A 138 -4.37 -10.15 8.96
N ALA A 139 -4.06 -10.16 10.26
CA ALA A 139 -4.40 -9.06 11.16
C ALA A 139 -3.67 -7.77 10.76
N GLY A 140 -2.38 -7.86 10.40
CA GLY A 140 -1.62 -6.70 9.91
C GLY A 140 -2.24 -6.10 8.65
N ALA A 141 -2.58 -6.94 7.66
CA ALA A 141 -3.24 -6.50 6.43
C ALA A 141 -4.59 -5.83 6.70
N ALA A 142 -5.41 -6.44 7.58
CA ALA A 142 -6.72 -5.87 7.96
C ALA A 142 -6.57 -4.50 8.65
N ILE A 143 -5.60 -4.34 9.55
CA ILE A 143 -5.29 -3.07 10.21
C ILE A 143 -4.86 -2.04 9.18
N GLY A 144 -3.94 -2.39 8.27
CA GLY A 144 -3.45 -1.47 7.24
C GLY A 144 -4.55 -1.00 6.31
N VAL A 145 -5.32 -1.94 5.73
CA VAL A 145 -6.45 -1.61 4.85
C VAL A 145 -7.51 -0.80 5.60
N GLY A 146 -7.91 -1.23 6.79
CA GLY A 146 -8.90 -0.53 7.61
C GLY A 146 -8.48 0.90 7.92
N SER A 147 -7.22 1.11 8.32
CA SER A 147 -6.68 2.45 8.58
C SER A 147 -6.76 3.34 7.34
N ALA A 148 -6.37 2.83 6.17
CA ALA A 148 -6.46 3.61 4.94
C ALA A 148 -7.91 3.97 4.60
N TYR A 149 -8.84 3.04 4.74
CA TYR A 149 -10.25 3.30 4.43
C TYR A 149 -10.95 4.26 5.38
N ILE A 150 -10.48 4.40 6.63
CA ILE A 150 -10.99 5.40 7.59
C ILE A 150 -10.64 6.82 7.12
N TYR A 151 -9.41 7.05 6.67
CA TYR A 151 -8.94 8.40 6.34
C TYR A 151 -9.10 8.77 4.87
N THR A 152 -8.98 7.78 3.95
CA THR A 152 -8.82 8.07 2.53
C THR A 152 -10.15 8.21 1.80
N ARG A 153 -10.33 9.31 1.07
CA ARG A 153 -11.42 9.54 0.14
C ARG A 153 -10.89 9.50 -1.31
N PRO A 154 -11.68 9.03 -2.29
CA PRO A 154 -11.27 9.06 -3.69
C PRO A 154 -10.95 10.47 -4.17
N PHE A 155 -9.83 10.64 -4.86
CA PHE A 155 -9.38 11.93 -5.40
C PHE A 155 -10.44 12.58 -6.31
N ALA A 156 -11.03 11.78 -7.19
CA ALA A 156 -12.08 12.24 -8.10
C ALA A 156 -13.32 12.82 -7.38
N ARG A 157 -13.68 12.29 -6.20
CA ARG A 157 -14.81 12.80 -5.41
C ARG A 157 -14.51 14.13 -4.71
N GLU A 158 -13.28 14.33 -4.29
CA GLU A 158 -12.89 15.56 -3.58
C GLU A 158 -12.66 16.72 -4.52
N HIS A 159 -12.34 16.45 -5.79
CA HIS A 159 -12.12 17.47 -6.81
C HIS A 159 -13.29 17.59 -7.81
N ASN A 160 -14.45 17.00 -7.49
CA ASN A 160 -15.64 17.01 -8.35
C ASN A 160 -15.28 16.72 -9.83
N LEU A 161 -14.46 15.68 -10.02
CA LEU A 161 -14.05 15.27 -11.36
C LEU A 161 -15.24 14.66 -12.10
N VAL A 162 -15.72 15.35 -13.11
CA VAL A 162 -16.77 14.87 -14.01
C VAL A 162 -16.13 14.51 -15.34
N VAL A 163 -16.26 13.26 -15.75
CA VAL A 163 -15.86 12.80 -17.10
C VAL A 163 -17.07 12.16 -17.74
N GLY A 164 -17.42 12.61 -18.93
CA GLY A 164 -18.58 12.07 -19.65
C GLY A 164 -18.44 12.21 -21.16
N PRO A 165 -19.24 11.44 -21.93
CA PRO A 165 -19.36 11.66 -23.35
C PRO A 165 -19.99 13.02 -23.61
N ALA A 166 -19.47 13.73 -24.58
CA ALA A 166 -19.99 15.00 -25.06
C ALA A 166 -20.02 15.00 -26.58
N PHE A 167 -20.68 16.00 -27.15
CA PHE A 167 -20.61 16.27 -28.58
C PHE A 167 -20.15 17.73 -28.74
N THR A 168 -19.23 17.96 -29.66
CA THR A 168 -18.83 19.30 -30.05
C THR A 168 -19.96 19.97 -30.83
N PRO A 169 -19.98 21.31 -30.97
CA PRO A 169 -21.07 22.04 -31.67
C PRO A 169 -21.28 21.57 -33.12
N ASP A 170 -20.28 20.94 -33.74
CA ASP A 170 -20.34 20.34 -35.07
C ASP A 170 -20.82 18.90 -35.09
N GLY A 171 -21.21 18.31 -33.92
CA GLY A 171 -21.73 16.96 -33.78
C GLY A 171 -20.67 15.89 -33.65
N THR A 172 -19.37 16.23 -33.57
CA THR A 172 -18.29 15.26 -33.40
C THR A 172 -18.31 14.68 -31.98
N PRO A 173 -18.20 13.32 -31.82
CA PRO A 173 -18.09 12.72 -30.48
C PRO A 173 -16.83 13.20 -29.77
N ALA A 174 -16.96 13.66 -28.52
CA ALA A 174 -15.88 14.14 -27.70
C ALA A 174 -16.05 13.64 -26.25
N PHE A 175 -15.04 13.80 -25.40
CA PHE A 175 -15.13 13.58 -23.98
C PHE A 175 -15.08 14.93 -23.25
N TYR A 176 -16.03 15.14 -22.35
CA TYR A 176 -16.05 16.28 -21.45
C TYR A 176 -15.25 15.95 -20.18
N PHE A 177 -14.38 16.85 -19.80
CA PHE A 177 -13.60 16.77 -18.57
C PHE A 177 -13.75 18.09 -17.80
N SER A 178 -14.20 18.00 -16.55
CA SER A 178 -14.26 19.15 -15.64
C SER A 178 -13.68 18.78 -14.28
N MET A 179 -12.88 19.66 -13.72
CA MET A 179 -12.32 19.52 -12.38
C MET A 179 -12.44 20.89 -11.68
N ASN A 180 -13.14 20.93 -10.54
CA ASN A 180 -13.18 22.11 -9.67
C ASN A 180 -12.10 21.94 -8.59
N PHE A 181 -11.25 22.96 -8.46
CA PHE A 181 -10.19 23.04 -7.44
C PHE A 181 -10.71 23.67 -6.15
#